data_a9a259c20656c66a5de97a36803998af
#
_entry.id   a9a259c20656c66a5de97a36803998af
#
_cell.length_a   1.000
_cell.length_b   1.000
_cell.length_c   1.000
_cell.angle_alpha   90.00
_cell.angle_beta   90.00
_cell.angle_gamma   90.00
#
_symmetry.space_group_name_H-M   'P 1'
#
loop_
_entity.id
_entity.type
_entity.pdbx_description
1 polymer ?
#
loop_
_entity_poly.entity_id
_entity_poly.type
_entity_poly.pdbx_seq_one_letter_code
_entity_poly.pdbx_strand_id
1 'polypeptide(L)'
;MKKFLYYIALAALIISLAACGISDRPEEPETPDPALEEIGEKTLDPEEAAKKMEAILPPFAAAFDEAAELVADAAADFVPPVRCEDGTLFLPYETLVERYAVPETEAAMQQWFGNTLFIGDSRTVGMAQFSGLTGADFFALTGMSVFDAFKSEVDLRQDGHETTLEALLQNKKYDRIYLMLGINELGYSLSSIEKKYEEVTARVKELQPQARLWLQANMHVTQGRSDKDPTFNNNTINALNAVIRDISLRQETGWLDINPVFDDANGHLDIDYTFDHTHIVGKYYKYWALWIYLQSADQSGLPV
;
A
#
# COMPACT_ATOMS: atom_id res chain seq x y z
N MET A 1 11.28 37.62 -4.20
CA MET A 1 11.30 36.65 -5.30
C MET A 1 10.62 35.31 -4.94
N LYS A 2 10.91 34.65 -3.82
CA LYS A 2 10.28 33.36 -3.44
C LYS A 2 8.76 33.46 -3.23
N LYS A 3 8.26 34.50 -2.56
CA LYS A 3 6.81 34.72 -2.37
C LYS A 3 6.08 34.97 -3.71
N PHE A 4 6.68 35.68 -4.64
CA PHE A 4 6.08 35.95 -5.95
C PHE A 4 5.94 34.71 -6.83
N LEU A 5 6.91 33.82 -6.80
CA LEU A 5 6.84 32.50 -7.48
C LEU A 5 5.79 31.57 -6.83
N TYR A 6 5.59 31.66 -5.53
CA TYR A 6 4.59 30.90 -4.81
C TYR A 6 3.15 31.33 -5.20
N TYR A 7 2.91 32.64 -5.32
CA TYR A 7 1.59 33.15 -5.76
C TYR A 7 1.27 32.81 -7.22
N ILE A 8 2.28 32.74 -8.09
CA ILE A 8 2.10 32.28 -9.47
C ILE A 8 1.75 30.78 -9.50
N ALA A 9 2.39 29.97 -8.67
CA ALA A 9 2.10 28.53 -8.58
C ALA A 9 0.68 28.25 -8.03
N LEU A 10 0.24 29.01 -7.01
CA LEU A 10 -1.09 28.89 -6.42
C LEU A 10 -2.18 29.37 -7.39
N ALA A 11 -1.94 30.46 -8.12
CA ALA A 11 -2.87 30.95 -9.16
C ALA A 11 -2.98 29.95 -10.32
N ALA A 12 -1.90 29.29 -10.72
CA ALA A 12 -1.91 28.23 -11.72
C ALA A 12 -2.69 27.00 -11.25
N LEU A 13 -2.62 26.64 -9.97
CA LEU A 13 -3.37 25.53 -9.38
C LEU A 13 -4.89 25.83 -9.36
N ILE A 14 -5.28 27.04 -9.01
CA ILE A 14 -6.70 27.46 -8.99
C ILE A 14 -7.28 27.50 -10.42
N ILE A 15 -6.51 27.95 -11.40
CA ILE A 15 -6.90 27.95 -12.82
C ILE A 15 -7.00 26.52 -13.34
N SER A 16 -6.11 25.61 -12.92
CA SER A 16 -6.15 24.20 -13.29
C SER A 16 -7.37 23.47 -12.72
N LEU A 17 -7.78 23.78 -11.50
CA LEU A 17 -8.99 23.21 -10.87
C LEU A 17 -10.28 23.74 -11.50
N ALA A 18 -10.30 24.97 -12.01
CA ALA A 18 -11.43 25.53 -12.72
C ALA A 18 -11.57 24.98 -14.15
N ALA A 19 -10.46 24.54 -14.77
CA ALA A 19 -10.45 23.98 -16.12
C ALA A 19 -10.84 22.49 -16.19
N CYS A 20 -10.81 21.76 -15.06
CA CYS A 20 -11.20 20.34 -15.00
C CYS A 20 -12.72 20.10 -14.94
N GLY A 21 -13.54 21.14 -15.00
CA GLY A 21 -15.01 21.05 -14.93
C GLY A 21 -15.75 21.08 -16.28
N ILE A 22 -15.05 21.09 -17.42
CA ILE A 22 -15.69 21.13 -18.74
C ILE A 22 -15.69 19.73 -19.36
N SER A 23 -16.85 19.09 -19.31
CA SER A 23 -17.20 17.84 -19.97
C SER A 23 -17.31 18.06 -21.47
N ASP A 24 -16.63 17.24 -22.25
CA ASP A 24 -16.80 17.13 -23.71
C ASP A 24 -18.23 16.71 -24.07
N ARG A 25 -18.97 17.63 -24.70
CA ARG A 25 -20.11 17.33 -25.57
C ARG A 25 -19.83 17.89 -26.96
N PRO A 26 -20.14 17.18 -28.03
CA PRO A 26 -19.98 17.70 -29.37
C PRO A 26 -21.03 18.78 -29.65
N GLU A 27 -20.58 19.92 -30.17
CA GLU A 27 -21.37 21.07 -30.54
C GLU A 27 -22.27 20.79 -31.78
N GLU A 28 -23.58 20.94 -31.61
CA GLU A 28 -24.47 21.32 -32.70
C GLU A 28 -24.53 22.85 -32.74
N PRO A 29 -24.65 23.49 -33.93
CA PRO A 29 -24.61 24.95 -34.01
C PRO A 29 -25.92 25.56 -33.56
N GLU A 30 -25.93 26.23 -32.39
CA GLU A 30 -27.03 27.01 -31.91
C GLU A 30 -27.03 28.40 -32.58
N THR A 31 -28.23 28.81 -33.06
CA THR A 31 -28.50 30.15 -33.51
C THR A 31 -28.46 31.14 -32.33
N PRO A 32 -27.95 32.38 -32.51
CA PRO A 32 -27.82 33.33 -31.40
C PRO A 32 -29.19 33.75 -30.84
N ASP A 33 -29.30 33.68 -29.51
CA ASP A 33 -30.45 34.18 -28.74
C ASP A 33 -30.47 35.73 -28.76
N PRO A 34 -31.52 36.37 -29.24
CA PRO A 34 -31.60 37.84 -29.32
C PRO A 34 -31.69 38.55 -27.95
N ALA A 35 -31.75 37.80 -26.85
CA ALA A 35 -31.80 38.38 -25.49
C ALA A 35 -30.43 38.78 -24.90
N LEU A 36 -29.32 38.46 -25.58
CA LEU A 36 -27.95 38.76 -25.11
C LEU A 36 -27.38 40.09 -25.65
N GLU A 37 -28.12 40.83 -26.48
CA GLU A 37 -27.69 42.13 -27.05
C GLU A 37 -27.89 43.33 -26.14
N GLU A 38 -28.47 43.20 -24.94
CA GLU A 38 -28.74 44.33 -24.02
C GLU A 38 -27.89 44.38 -22.75
N ILE A 39 -26.82 43.59 -22.62
CA ILE A 39 -25.81 43.80 -21.60
C ILE A 39 -24.74 44.74 -22.21
N GLY A 40 -25.08 46.02 -22.27
CA GLY A 40 -24.12 47.07 -22.63
C GLY A 40 -22.87 46.92 -21.73
N GLU A 41 -21.69 46.83 -22.33
CA GLU A 41 -20.40 46.97 -21.67
C GLU A 41 -20.38 48.25 -20.83
N LYS A 42 -20.79 48.19 -19.56
CA LYS A 42 -20.37 49.15 -18.57
C LYS A 42 -18.89 48.87 -18.29
N THR A 43 -18.03 49.40 -19.12
CA THR A 43 -16.64 49.60 -18.78
C THR A 43 -16.60 50.45 -17.51
N LEU A 44 -16.29 49.80 -16.38
CA LEU A 44 -15.98 50.51 -15.13
C LEU A 44 -14.81 51.46 -15.43
N ASP A 45 -15.00 52.75 -15.04
CA ASP A 45 -13.92 53.73 -15.08
C ASP A 45 -12.68 53.12 -14.39
N PRO A 46 -11.51 53.12 -15.05
CA PRO A 46 -10.30 52.55 -14.50
C PRO A 46 -9.92 53.07 -13.11
N GLU A 47 -10.22 54.35 -12.81
CA GLU A 47 -10.01 54.95 -11.49
C GLU A 47 -10.98 54.38 -10.43
N GLU A 48 -12.24 54.15 -10.79
CA GLU A 48 -13.23 53.57 -9.89
C GLU A 48 -12.98 52.07 -9.65
N ALA A 49 -12.52 51.36 -10.67
CA ALA A 49 -12.07 49.96 -10.56
C ALA A 49 -10.82 49.83 -9.66
N ALA A 50 -9.85 50.73 -9.78
CA ALA A 50 -8.66 50.76 -8.93
C ALA A 50 -9.02 51.04 -7.47
N LYS A 51 -9.93 52.01 -7.19
CA LYS A 51 -10.40 52.30 -5.83
C LYS A 51 -11.18 51.14 -5.21
N LYS A 52 -11.98 50.42 -5.98
CA LYS A 52 -12.70 49.24 -5.52
C LYS A 52 -11.73 48.10 -5.24
N MET A 53 -10.70 47.91 -6.06
CA MET A 53 -9.65 46.92 -5.82
C MET A 53 -8.80 47.24 -4.58
N GLU A 54 -8.46 48.52 -4.38
CA GLU A 54 -7.68 48.96 -3.21
C GLU A 54 -8.45 48.77 -1.89
N ALA A 55 -9.79 48.78 -1.90
CA ALA A 55 -10.65 48.53 -0.74
C ALA A 55 -10.85 47.03 -0.47
N ILE A 56 -10.72 46.17 -1.47
CA ILE A 56 -10.95 44.71 -1.37
C ILE A 56 -9.64 43.94 -1.08
N LEU A 57 -8.51 44.45 -1.60
CA LEU A 57 -7.21 43.80 -1.47
C LEU A 57 -6.71 43.56 -0.02
N PRO A 58 -6.84 44.53 0.94
CA PRO A 58 -6.31 44.28 2.28
C PRO A 58 -7.00 43.15 3.06
N PRO A 59 -8.35 43.04 3.09
CA PRO A 59 -9.00 41.92 3.75
C PRO A 59 -8.77 40.58 3.02
N PHE A 60 -8.61 40.59 1.70
CA PHE A 60 -8.23 39.41 0.94
C PHE A 60 -6.78 38.96 1.22
N ALA A 61 -5.85 39.91 1.30
CA ALA A 61 -4.46 39.63 1.60
C ALA A 61 -4.31 39.04 3.01
N ALA A 62 -5.03 39.55 4.01
CA ALA A 62 -5.02 39.02 5.37
C ALA A 62 -5.61 37.60 5.44
N ALA A 63 -6.72 37.34 4.74
CA ALA A 63 -7.32 36.00 4.65
C ALA A 63 -6.42 35.01 3.91
N PHE A 64 -5.66 35.45 2.91
CA PHE A 64 -4.67 34.65 2.20
C PHE A 64 -3.44 34.35 3.07
N ASP A 65 -2.97 35.31 3.86
CA ASP A 65 -1.84 35.10 4.78
C ASP A 65 -2.22 34.13 5.90
N GLU A 66 -3.44 34.23 6.46
CA GLU A 66 -3.97 33.29 7.45
C GLU A 66 -4.18 31.87 6.86
N ALA A 67 -4.71 31.78 5.66
CA ALA A 67 -4.83 30.50 4.96
C ALA A 67 -3.46 29.91 4.56
N ALA A 68 -2.50 30.75 4.21
CA ALA A 68 -1.14 30.33 3.90
C ALA A 68 -0.37 29.85 5.13
N GLU A 69 -0.60 30.46 6.30
CA GLU A 69 -0.05 29.96 7.58
C GLU A 69 -0.68 28.62 7.99
N LEU A 70 -2.02 28.47 7.86
CA LEU A 70 -2.71 27.20 8.11
C LEU A 70 -2.25 26.08 7.18
N VAL A 71 -2.02 26.37 5.89
CA VAL A 71 -1.50 25.41 4.92
C VAL A 71 -0.02 25.13 5.17
N ALA A 72 0.76 26.12 5.61
CA ALA A 72 2.16 25.93 5.96
C ALA A 72 2.35 25.09 7.24
N ASP A 73 1.51 25.29 8.24
CA ASP A 73 1.49 24.45 9.46
C ASP A 73 1.03 23.01 9.14
N ALA A 74 -0.03 22.86 8.35
CA ALA A 74 -0.48 21.55 7.90
C ALA A 74 0.54 20.86 6.96
N ALA A 75 1.30 21.63 6.17
CA ALA A 75 2.34 21.12 5.29
C ALA A 75 3.66 20.85 6.03
N ALA A 76 3.91 21.49 7.17
CA ALA A 76 5.11 21.25 7.97
C ALA A 76 5.11 19.83 8.59
N ASP A 77 3.92 19.27 8.86
CA ASP A 77 3.72 17.90 9.33
C ASP A 77 3.48 16.90 8.20
N PHE A 78 3.31 17.37 6.96
CA PHE A 78 3.13 16.51 5.80
C PHE A 78 4.50 16.12 5.22
N VAL A 79 5.06 15.03 5.73
CA VAL A 79 6.12 14.28 5.01
C VAL A 79 5.39 13.41 3.99
N PRO A 80 5.46 13.74 2.69
CA PRO A 80 4.83 12.88 1.69
C PRO A 80 5.46 11.49 1.77
N PRO A 81 4.68 10.42 1.60
CA PRO A 81 5.24 9.08 1.57
C PRO A 81 6.30 9.02 0.45
N VAL A 82 7.50 8.59 0.80
CA VAL A 82 8.60 8.43 -0.15
C VAL A 82 8.39 7.10 -0.86
N ARG A 83 8.42 7.11 -2.21
CA ARG A 83 8.42 5.86 -2.97
C ARG A 83 9.84 5.35 -3.14
N CYS A 84 10.02 4.06 -2.83
CA CYS A 84 11.25 3.34 -3.16
C CYS A 84 11.39 3.16 -4.68
N GLU A 85 12.58 2.79 -5.15
CA GLU A 85 12.86 2.54 -6.58
C GLU A 85 11.94 1.47 -7.20
N ASP A 86 11.44 0.55 -6.39
CA ASP A 86 10.51 -0.51 -6.80
C ASP A 86 9.03 -0.09 -6.79
N GLY A 87 8.75 1.19 -6.48
CA GLY A 87 7.41 1.74 -6.40
C GLY A 87 6.69 1.54 -5.06
N THR A 88 7.29 0.81 -4.12
CA THR A 88 6.74 0.61 -2.76
C THR A 88 6.72 1.95 -2.00
N LEU A 89 5.65 2.21 -1.26
CA LEU A 89 5.58 3.34 -0.34
C LEU A 89 6.49 3.07 0.86
N PHE A 90 7.48 3.93 1.08
CA PHE A 90 8.28 3.89 2.30
C PHE A 90 7.47 4.49 3.45
N LEU A 91 7.05 3.64 4.37
CA LEU A 91 6.31 4.00 5.58
C LEU A 91 7.07 3.46 6.79
N PRO A 92 7.93 4.25 7.43
CA PRO A 92 8.55 3.88 8.69
C PRO A 92 7.49 3.53 9.74
N TYR A 93 7.83 2.65 10.69
CA TYR A 93 6.89 2.17 11.69
C TYR A 93 6.21 3.31 12.46
N GLU A 94 6.96 4.34 12.87
CA GLU A 94 6.42 5.51 13.58
C GLU A 94 5.39 6.24 12.72
N THR A 95 5.69 6.50 11.44
CA THR A 95 4.75 7.13 10.52
C THR A 95 3.50 6.28 10.30
N LEU A 96 3.66 4.96 10.18
CA LEU A 96 2.55 4.02 10.05
C LEU A 96 1.62 4.10 11.27
N VAL A 97 2.19 4.12 12.48
CA VAL A 97 1.42 4.16 13.73
C VAL A 97 0.76 5.52 13.92
N GLU A 98 1.50 6.61 13.78
CA GLU A 98 1.01 7.97 14.09
C GLU A 98 -0.06 8.44 13.10
N ARG A 99 0.10 8.13 11.81
CA ARG A 99 -0.79 8.65 10.77
C ARG A 99 -1.92 7.73 10.38
N TYR A 100 -1.67 6.43 10.37
CA TYR A 100 -2.59 5.47 9.76
C TYR A 100 -3.27 4.53 10.76
N ALA A 101 -2.77 4.40 12.00
CA ALA A 101 -3.42 3.58 13.01
C ALA A 101 -4.58 4.35 13.70
N VAL A 102 -5.54 4.79 12.89
CA VAL A 102 -6.75 5.50 13.34
C VAL A 102 -7.99 4.66 13.04
N PRO A 103 -9.10 4.87 13.77
CA PRO A 103 -10.30 4.03 13.64
C PRO A 103 -10.85 3.91 12.22
N GLU A 104 -10.81 4.99 11.44
CA GLU A 104 -11.30 5.03 10.05
C GLU A 104 -10.46 4.14 9.15
N THR A 105 -9.14 4.19 9.28
CA THR A 105 -8.22 3.34 8.50
C THR A 105 -8.31 1.89 8.94
N GLU A 106 -8.46 1.62 10.24
CA GLU A 106 -8.68 0.27 10.76
C GLU A 106 -9.98 -0.34 10.21
N ALA A 107 -11.08 0.44 10.15
CA ALA A 107 -12.33 0.00 9.56
C ALA A 107 -12.20 -0.28 8.06
N ALA A 108 -11.52 0.60 7.31
CA ALA A 108 -11.23 0.39 5.89
C ALA A 108 -10.37 -0.85 5.65
N MET A 109 -9.36 -1.10 6.48
CA MET A 109 -8.53 -2.30 6.46
C MET A 109 -9.36 -3.57 6.69
N GLN A 110 -10.26 -3.59 7.68
CA GLN A 110 -11.15 -4.73 7.92
C GLN A 110 -12.06 -5.00 6.71
N GLN A 111 -12.61 -3.96 6.10
CA GLN A 111 -13.40 -4.09 4.89
C GLN A 111 -12.58 -4.60 3.70
N TRP A 112 -11.35 -4.10 3.54
CA TRP A 112 -10.43 -4.53 2.49
C TRP A 112 -10.15 -6.04 2.55
N PHE A 113 -9.89 -6.55 3.75
CA PHE A 113 -9.58 -7.97 3.95
C PHE A 113 -10.82 -8.88 4.10
N GLY A 114 -12.04 -8.37 3.89
CA GLY A 114 -13.29 -9.11 4.10
C GLY A 114 -13.48 -10.39 3.25
N ASN A 115 -12.83 -10.51 2.11
CA ASN A 115 -12.84 -11.70 1.26
C ASN A 115 -11.43 -11.99 0.73
N THR A 116 -10.51 -12.18 1.67
CA THR A 116 -9.07 -12.31 1.40
C THR A 116 -8.55 -13.64 1.92
N LEU A 117 -7.58 -14.22 1.21
CA LEU A 117 -6.83 -15.39 1.64
C LEU A 117 -5.36 -15.01 1.85
N PHE A 118 -4.83 -15.36 3.01
CA PHE A 118 -3.39 -15.37 3.28
C PHE A 118 -2.88 -16.81 3.22
N ILE A 119 -1.82 -17.03 2.46
CA ILE A 119 -1.14 -18.34 2.33
C ILE A 119 0.29 -18.18 2.84
N GLY A 120 0.71 -19.00 3.80
CA GLY A 120 2.08 -18.88 4.29
C GLY A 120 2.46 -19.79 5.46
N ASP A 121 3.60 -19.47 6.03
CA ASP A 121 4.26 -20.20 7.11
C ASP A 121 3.91 -19.67 8.51
N SER A 122 4.80 -19.90 9.49
CA SER A 122 4.63 -19.44 10.89
C SER A 122 4.37 -17.93 11.03
N ARG A 123 4.89 -17.11 10.14
CA ARG A 123 4.65 -15.65 10.16
C ARG A 123 3.22 -15.33 9.75
N THR A 124 2.67 -16.08 8.80
CA THR A 124 1.25 -15.98 8.43
C THR A 124 0.34 -16.56 9.53
N VAL A 125 0.77 -17.60 10.25
CA VAL A 125 0.10 -18.06 11.47
C VAL A 125 0.06 -16.94 12.52
N GLY A 126 1.17 -16.22 12.72
CA GLY A 126 1.21 -15.04 13.58
C GLY A 126 0.25 -13.93 13.12
N MET A 127 0.13 -13.71 11.81
CA MET A 127 -0.84 -12.79 11.24
C MET A 127 -2.28 -13.20 11.59
N ALA A 128 -2.62 -14.48 11.44
CA ALA A 128 -3.93 -15.01 11.80
C ALA A 128 -4.27 -14.81 13.28
N GLN A 129 -3.28 -14.96 14.17
CA GLN A 129 -3.48 -14.90 15.62
C GLN A 129 -3.50 -13.47 16.17
N PHE A 130 -2.73 -12.56 15.61
CA PHE A 130 -2.41 -11.29 16.25
C PHE A 130 -2.74 -10.04 15.44
N SER A 131 -3.10 -10.16 14.15
CA SER A 131 -3.43 -8.98 13.34
C SER A 131 -4.78 -8.35 13.68
N GLY A 132 -5.69 -9.12 14.27
CA GLY A 132 -7.07 -8.69 14.52
C GLY A 132 -7.97 -8.71 13.28
N LEU A 133 -7.53 -9.28 12.15
CA LEU A 133 -8.35 -9.43 10.95
C LEU A 133 -9.44 -10.48 11.17
N THR A 134 -10.71 -10.10 11.01
CA THR A 134 -11.86 -10.98 11.30
C THR A 134 -12.50 -11.59 10.05
N GLY A 135 -12.25 -10.99 8.87
CA GLY A 135 -12.88 -11.39 7.60
C GLY A 135 -11.98 -12.14 6.64
N ALA A 136 -10.68 -12.29 6.97
CA ALA A 136 -9.72 -13.01 6.15
C ALA A 136 -9.65 -14.50 6.52
N ASP A 137 -9.38 -15.34 5.51
CA ASP A 137 -8.99 -16.73 5.73
C ASP A 137 -7.45 -16.85 5.74
N PHE A 138 -6.94 -17.81 6.51
CA PHE A 138 -5.50 -18.05 6.63
C PHE A 138 -5.20 -19.53 6.36
N PHE A 139 -4.67 -19.84 5.17
CA PHE A 139 -4.12 -21.14 4.86
C PHE A 139 -2.64 -21.14 5.24
N ALA A 140 -2.35 -21.41 6.50
CA ALA A 140 -1.03 -21.25 7.06
C ALA A 140 -0.68 -22.34 8.07
N LEU A 141 0.56 -22.83 8.02
CA LEU A 141 1.13 -23.78 8.98
C LEU A 141 2.55 -23.37 9.35
N THR A 142 2.89 -23.55 10.63
CA THR A 142 4.28 -23.43 11.08
C THR A 142 5.17 -24.39 10.32
N GLY A 143 6.23 -23.86 9.70
CA GLY A 143 7.18 -24.67 8.92
C GLY A 143 6.73 -24.99 7.50
N MET A 144 5.57 -24.50 7.03
CA MET A 144 5.15 -24.70 5.64
C MET A 144 6.20 -24.17 4.68
N SER A 145 6.54 -24.96 3.68
CA SER A 145 7.40 -24.58 2.56
C SER A 145 6.60 -24.44 1.26
N VAL A 146 7.19 -23.82 0.24
CA VAL A 146 6.57 -23.77 -1.09
C VAL A 146 6.35 -25.17 -1.69
N PHE A 147 7.16 -26.16 -1.28
CA PHE A 147 7.01 -27.55 -1.72
C PHE A 147 5.80 -28.25 -1.12
N ASP A 148 5.26 -27.73 -0.01
CA ASP A 148 4.17 -28.30 0.75
C ASP A 148 2.83 -27.57 0.55
N ALA A 149 2.83 -26.39 -0.06
CA ALA A 149 1.66 -25.50 -0.16
C ALA A 149 0.39 -26.23 -0.66
N PHE A 150 0.50 -27.09 -1.68
CA PHE A 150 -0.63 -27.87 -2.22
C PHE A 150 -0.74 -29.29 -1.66
N LYS A 151 0.10 -29.67 -0.70
CA LYS A 151 0.08 -31.00 -0.05
C LYS A 151 -0.43 -30.94 1.38
N SER A 152 -0.27 -29.77 2.00
CA SER A 152 -0.69 -29.55 3.38
C SER A 152 -2.21 -29.48 3.50
N GLU A 153 -2.71 -29.90 4.66
CA GLU A 153 -4.09 -29.73 5.09
C GLU A 153 -4.11 -28.74 6.26
N VAL A 154 -5.05 -27.84 6.26
CA VAL A 154 -5.20 -26.79 7.26
C VAL A 154 -6.61 -26.72 7.75
N ASP A 155 -6.80 -26.70 9.06
CA ASP A 155 -8.08 -26.36 9.71
C ASP A 155 -8.18 -24.84 9.88
N LEU A 156 -8.79 -24.17 8.90
CA LEU A 156 -8.91 -22.70 8.89
C LEU A 156 -9.78 -22.16 10.01
N ARG A 157 -10.71 -22.95 10.53
CA ARG A 157 -11.74 -22.51 11.49
C ARG A 157 -11.52 -23.06 12.88
N GLN A 158 -10.52 -23.92 13.07
CA GLN A 158 -10.26 -24.63 14.31
C GLN A 158 -11.49 -25.43 14.80
N ASP A 159 -12.26 -25.96 13.86
CA ASP A 159 -13.46 -26.74 14.10
C ASP A 159 -13.29 -28.25 13.83
N GLY A 160 -12.06 -28.68 13.53
CA GLY A 160 -11.69 -30.05 13.24
C GLY A 160 -11.85 -30.44 11.76
N HIS A 161 -12.15 -29.48 10.88
CA HIS A 161 -12.29 -29.72 9.45
C HIS A 161 -11.10 -29.17 8.68
N GLU A 162 -10.19 -30.07 8.32
CA GLU A 162 -9.04 -29.73 7.49
C GLU A 162 -9.40 -29.68 6.01
N THR A 163 -8.73 -28.79 5.27
CA THR A 163 -8.86 -28.67 3.82
C THR A 163 -7.50 -28.49 3.17
N THR A 164 -7.34 -28.96 1.93
CA THR A 164 -6.16 -28.65 1.11
C THR A 164 -6.31 -27.28 0.45
N LEU A 165 -5.19 -26.66 0.07
CA LEU A 165 -5.22 -25.40 -0.68
C LEU A 165 -5.98 -25.55 -2.01
N GLU A 166 -5.81 -26.66 -2.71
CA GLU A 166 -6.54 -26.96 -3.94
C GLU A 166 -8.07 -26.95 -3.71
N ALA A 167 -8.54 -27.70 -2.72
CA ALA A 167 -9.96 -27.77 -2.42
C ALA A 167 -10.53 -26.42 -1.96
N LEU A 168 -9.77 -25.67 -1.14
CA LEU A 168 -10.17 -24.35 -0.70
C LEU A 168 -10.37 -23.40 -1.89
N LEU A 169 -9.40 -23.33 -2.80
CA LEU A 169 -9.43 -22.44 -3.97
C LEU A 169 -10.48 -22.88 -5.02
N GLN A 170 -10.85 -24.15 -5.08
CA GLN A 170 -11.94 -24.63 -5.94
C GLN A 170 -13.32 -24.25 -5.38
N ASN A 171 -13.49 -24.31 -4.06
CA ASN A 171 -14.78 -24.16 -3.41
C ASN A 171 -15.10 -22.73 -2.96
N LYS A 172 -14.11 -21.85 -2.78
CA LYS A 172 -14.29 -20.45 -2.40
C LYS A 172 -13.58 -19.53 -3.37
N LYS A 173 -14.23 -18.43 -3.72
CA LYS A 173 -13.63 -17.36 -4.54
C LYS A 173 -13.20 -16.20 -3.64
N TYR A 174 -11.98 -15.72 -3.89
CA TYR A 174 -11.39 -14.61 -3.16
C TYR A 174 -11.21 -13.40 -4.05
N ASP A 175 -11.29 -12.22 -3.49
CA ASP A 175 -10.97 -10.97 -4.19
C ASP A 175 -9.46 -10.70 -4.18
N ARG A 176 -8.80 -11.13 -3.10
CA ARG A 176 -7.38 -10.89 -2.83
C ARG A 176 -6.71 -12.12 -2.25
N ILE A 177 -5.49 -12.38 -2.69
CA ILE A 177 -4.66 -13.45 -2.15
C ILE A 177 -3.26 -12.89 -1.89
N TYR A 178 -2.72 -13.18 -0.70
CA TYR A 178 -1.37 -12.83 -0.29
C TYR A 178 -0.58 -14.11 -0.02
N LEU A 179 0.55 -14.28 -0.70
CA LEU A 179 1.40 -15.48 -0.59
C LEU A 179 2.77 -15.10 -0.03
N MET A 180 3.15 -15.70 1.08
CA MET A 180 4.47 -15.57 1.70
C MET A 180 4.99 -16.95 2.13
N LEU A 181 5.92 -17.49 1.38
CA LEU A 181 6.65 -18.74 1.64
C LEU A 181 8.11 -18.54 1.27
N GLY A 182 8.97 -19.48 1.62
CA GLY A 182 10.36 -19.48 1.18
C GLY A 182 11.39 -19.56 2.30
N ILE A 183 11.05 -19.10 3.49
CA ILE A 183 11.99 -19.05 4.61
C ILE A 183 12.40 -20.45 5.11
N ASN A 184 11.51 -21.42 5.01
CA ASN A 184 11.72 -22.78 5.53
C ASN A 184 12.50 -23.67 4.57
N GLU A 185 12.69 -23.24 3.32
CA GLU A 185 13.40 -23.95 2.28
C GLU A 185 14.76 -23.35 1.89
N LEU A 186 15.30 -22.43 2.66
CA LEU A 186 16.59 -21.77 2.37
C LEU A 186 17.78 -22.72 2.19
N GLY A 187 17.68 -23.98 2.66
CA GLY A 187 18.67 -25.03 2.42
C GLY A 187 18.62 -25.67 1.02
N TYR A 188 17.58 -25.40 0.24
CA TYR A 188 17.46 -25.91 -1.13
C TYR A 188 18.13 -24.96 -2.13
N SER A 189 18.40 -25.45 -3.36
CA SER A 189 18.89 -24.56 -4.40
C SER A 189 17.84 -23.51 -4.77
N LEU A 190 18.26 -22.24 -4.97
CA LEU A 190 17.35 -21.17 -5.38
C LEU A 190 16.57 -21.53 -6.65
N SER A 191 17.20 -22.21 -7.62
CA SER A 191 16.51 -22.64 -8.85
C SER A 191 15.40 -23.66 -8.60
N SER A 192 15.55 -24.53 -7.59
CA SER A 192 14.48 -25.46 -7.20
C SER A 192 13.33 -24.74 -6.52
N ILE A 193 13.64 -23.76 -5.66
CA ILE A 193 12.65 -22.91 -5.00
C ILE A 193 11.92 -22.06 -6.04
N GLU A 194 12.66 -21.39 -6.93
CA GLU A 194 12.10 -20.57 -8.01
C GLU A 194 11.08 -21.34 -8.85
N LYS A 195 11.50 -22.48 -9.39
CA LYS A 195 10.61 -23.34 -10.18
C LYS A 195 9.34 -23.70 -9.42
N LYS A 196 9.48 -24.09 -8.15
CA LYS A 196 8.31 -24.49 -7.35
C LYS A 196 7.43 -23.31 -7.00
N TYR A 197 8.01 -22.16 -6.72
CA TYR A 197 7.28 -20.93 -6.44
C TYR A 197 6.46 -20.48 -7.66
N GLU A 198 7.06 -20.53 -8.87
CA GLU A 198 6.36 -20.28 -10.13
C GLU A 198 5.17 -21.22 -10.34
N GLU A 199 5.37 -22.54 -10.11
CA GLU A 199 4.28 -23.53 -10.21
C GLU A 199 3.13 -23.22 -9.25
N VAL A 200 3.44 -22.90 -7.98
CA VAL A 200 2.44 -22.56 -6.97
C VAL A 200 1.70 -21.29 -7.36
N THR A 201 2.42 -20.24 -7.75
CA THR A 201 1.83 -18.95 -8.15
C THR A 201 0.93 -19.11 -9.36
N ALA A 202 1.38 -19.81 -10.39
CA ALA A 202 0.60 -20.09 -11.59
C ALA A 202 -0.67 -20.89 -11.27
N ARG A 203 -0.57 -21.90 -10.38
CA ARG A 203 -1.73 -22.71 -9.98
C ARG A 203 -2.75 -21.90 -9.18
N VAL A 204 -2.32 -21.03 -8.28
CA VAL A 204 -3.21 -20.11 -7.56
C VAL A 204 -3.95 -19.20 -8.55
N LYS A 205 -3.25 -18.61 -9.52
CA LYS A 205 -3.88 -17.76 -10.57
C LYS A 205 -4.87 -18.54 -11.43
N GLU A 206 -4.55 -19.79 -11.80
CA GLU A 206 -5.45 -20.65 -12.58
C GLU A 206 -6.77 -20.92 -11.83
N LEU A 207 -6.69 -21.21 -10.52
CA LEU A 207 -7.86 -21.52 -9.69
C LEU A 207 -8.66 -20.25 -9.31
N GLN A 208 -8.00 -19.09 -9.29
CA GLN A 208 -8.55 -17.82 -8.85
C GLN A 208 -8.26 -16.69 -9.85
N PRO A 209 -8.69 -16.80 -11.11
CA PRO A 209 -8.35 -15.85 -12.18
C PRO A 209 -8.91 -14.44 -11.93
N GLN A 210 -9.91 -14.29 -11.06
CA GLN A 210 -10.49 -12.99 -10.69
C GLN A 210 -9.79 -12.34 -9.51
N ALA A 211 -9.02 -13.10 -8.71
CA ALA A 211 -8.36 -12.58 -7.52
C ALA A 211 -7.11 -11.76 -7.88
N ARG A 212 -6.90 -10.66 -7.18
CA ARG A 212 -5.58 -10.01 -7.19
C ARG A 212 -4.65 -10.79 -6.28
N LEU A 213 -3.50 -11.18 -6.82
CA LEU A 213 -2.47 -11.92 -6.09
C LEU A 213 -1.28 -11.01 -5.80
N TRP A 214 -0.81 -11.00 -4.55
CA TRP A 214 0.44 -10.38 -4.13
C TRP A 214 1.40 -11.44 -3.60
N LEU A 215 2.65 -11.39 -4.08
CA LEU A 215 3.75 -12.12 -3.49
C LEU A 215 4.43 -11.22 -2.46
N GLN A 216 4.81 -11.77 -1.32
CA GLN A 216 5.43 -11.02 -0.24
C GLN A 216 6.88 -11.46 -0.04
N ALA A 217 7.77 -10.49 0.24
CA ALA A 217 9.11 -10.75 0.70
C ALA A 217 9.10 -11.52 2.03
N ASN A 218 10.04 -12.43 2.17
CA ASN A 218 10.35 -13.02 3.47
C ASN A 218 11.02 -11.97 4.35
N MET A 219 10.53 -11.84 5.58
CA MET A 219 11.08 -10.93 6.57
C MET A 219 12.50 -11.34 6.96
N HIS A 220 13.37 -10.36 7.14
CA HIS A 220 14.72 -10.56 7.64
C HIS A 220 14.73 -11.15 9.05
N VAL A 221 15.90 -11.64 9.44
CA VAL A 221 16.21 -12.01 10.83
C VAL A 221 17.16 -10.99 11.43
N THR A 222 17.33 -10.98 12.76
CA THR A 222 18.28 -10.08 13.39
C THR A 222 19.71 -10.35 12.93
N GLN A 223 20.58 -9.34 13.00
CA GLN A 223 22.01 -9.49 12.67
C GLN A 223 22.63 -10.67 13.41
N GLY A 224 22.42 -10.74 14.73
CA GLY A 224 23.01 -11.78 15.56
C GLY A 224 22.58 -13.21 15.19
N ARG A 225 21.40 -13.39 14.57
CA ARG A 225 20.99 -14.68 14.01
C ARG A 225 21.61 -14.89 12.63
N SER A 226 21.57 -13.89 11.79
CA SER A 226 22.13 -13.92 10.43
C SER A 226 23.61 -14.30 10.42
N ASP A 227 24.40 -13.75 11.34
CA ASP A 227 25.84 -13.99 11.42
C ASP A 227 26.21 -15.42 11.88
N LYS A 228 25.30 -16.11 12.53
CA LYS A 228 25.56 -17.45 13.13
C LYS A 228 25.13 -18.60 12.23
N ASP A 229 24.28 -18.38 11.25
CA ASP A 229 23.71 -19.45 10.45
C ASP A 229 24.13 -19.28 8.97
N PRO A 230 24.86 -20.23 8.40
CA PRO A 230 25.34 -20.12 7.02
C PRO A 230 24.22 -20.25 5.98
N THR A 231 23.07 -20.77 6.36
CA THR A 231 21.93 -21.00 5.48
C THR A 231 20.79 -20.04 5.78
N PHE A 232 20.43 -19.90 7.05
CA PHE A 232 19.33 -19.08 7.52
C PHE A 232 19.83 -17.69 7.90
N ASN A 233 20.18 -16.90 6.91
CA ASN A 233 20.76 -15.56 7.07
C ASN A 233 20.18 -14.56 6.05
N ASN A 234 20.36 -13.27 6.29
CA ASN A 234 19.76 -12.24 5.48
C ASN A 234 20.31 -12.16 4.03
N ASN A 235 21.54 -12.58 3.78
CA ASN A 235 22.04 -12.67 2.40
C ASN A 235 21.26 -13.72 1.59
N THR A 236 20.98 -14.86 2.19
CA THR A 236 20.19 -15.93 1.56
C THR A 236 18.72 -15.52 1.42
N ILE A 237 18.16 -14.83 2.45
CA ILE A 237 16.81 -14.29 2.40
C ILE A 237 16.68 -13.25 1.30
N ASN A 238 17.64 -12.34 1.17
CA ASN A 238 17.66 -11.32 0.11
C ASN A 238 17.74 -11.94 -1.29
N ALA A 239 18.57 -12.95 -1.47
CA ALA A 239 18.67 -13.69 -2.74
C ALA A 239 17.32 -14.36 -3.09
N LEU A 240 16.65 -14.96 -2.11
CA LEU A 240 15.32 -15.53 -2.28
C LEU A 240 14.26 -14.46 -2.59
N ASN A 241 14.25 -13.34 -1.87
CA ASN A 241 13.32 -12.25 -2.08
C ASN A 241 13.46 -11.65 -3.48
N ALA A 242 14.70 -11.53 -4.00
CA ALA A 242 14.95 -11.11 -5.37
C ALA A 242 14.32 -12.08 -6.39
N VAL A 243 14.45 -13.39 -6.19
CA VAL A 243 13.82 -14.41 -7.04
C VAL A 243 12.29 -14.31 -6.99
N ILE A 244 11.69 -14.16 -5.79
CA ILE A 244 10.23 -14.04 -5.67
C ILE A 244 9.73 -12.75 -6.33
N ARG A 245 10.47 -11.65 -6.20
CA ARG A 245 10.16 -10.39 -6.88
C ARG A 245 10.19 -10.56 -8.41
N ASP A 246 11.21 -11.23 -8.95
CA ASP A 246 11.28 -11.52 -10.38
C ASP A 246 10.11 -12.39 -10.86
N ILE A 247 9.67 -13.36 -10.06
CA ILE A 247 8.46 -14.14 -10.33
C ILE A 247 7.23 -13.21 -10.35
N SER A 248 7.13 -12.27 -9.41
CA SER A 248 6.01 -11.33 -9.38
C SER A 248 5.91 -10.52 -10.65
N LEU A 249 7.03 -10.05 -11.18
CA LEU A 249 7.10 -9.32 -12.44
C LEU A 249 6.72 -10.20 -13.64
N ARG A 250 7.30 -11.42 -13.74
CA ARG A 250 7.01 -12.34 -14.84
C ARG A 250 5.57 -12.82 -14.86
N GLN A 251 4.95 -12.97 -13.70
CA GLN A 251 3.57 -13.46 -13.58
C GLN A 251 2.55 -12.33 -13.36
N GLU A 252 2.97 -11.06 -13.45
CA GLU A 252 2.10 -9.89 -13.32
C GLU A 252 1.25 -9.94 -12.03
N THR A 253 1.92 -10.20 -10.90
CA THR A 253 1.33 -10.11 -9.55
C THR A 253 1.79 -8.83 -8.86
N GLY A 254 1.14 -8.46 -7.75
CA GLY A 254 1.66 -7.44 -6.86
C GLY A 254 2.89 -7.94 -6.11
N TRP A 255 3.72 -7.01 -5.63
CA TRP A 255 4.88 -7.26 -4.79
C TRP A 255 4.80 -6.44 -3.50
N LEU A 256 5.09 -7.05 -2.37
CA LEU A 256 5.09 -6.41 -1.06
C LEU A 256 6.37 -6.77 -0.29
N ASP A 257 7.12 -5.77 0.15
CA ASP A 257 8.31 -5.95 1.00
C ASP A 257 8.15 -5.19 2.31
N ILE A 258 7.91 -5.92 3.40
CA ILE A 258 7.71 -5.38 4.75
C ILE A 258 9.03 -5.02 5.45
N ASN A 259 10.16 -5.52 4.95
CA ASN A 259 11.44 -5.38 5.63
C ASN A 259 11.78 -3.93 6.03
N PRO A 260 11.56 -2.91 5.15
CA PRO A 260 11.86 -1.52 5.50
C PRO A 260 11.09 -0.97 6.72
N VAL A 261 10.02 -1.65 7.16
CA VAL A 261 9.24 -1.24 8.35
C VAL A 261 9.86 -1.73 9.65
N PHE A 262 10.44 -2.93 9.62
CA PHE A 262 10.92 -3.60 10.83
C PHE A 262 12.44 -3.80 10.87
N ASP A 263 13.15 -3.38 9.83
CA ASP A 263 14.60 -3.45 9.80
C ASP A 263 15.24 -2.28 10.55
N ASP A 264 16.41 -2.57 11.12
CA ASP A 264 17.34 -1.57 11.61
C ASP A 264 18.05 -0.83 10.47
N ALA A 265 18.88 0.15 10.79
CA ALA A 265 19.62 0.94 9.81
C ALA A 265 20.61 0.13 8.95
N ASN A 266 20.88 -1.12 9.30
CA ASN A 266 21.78 -2.04 8.58
C ASN A 266 21.01 -3.07 7.72
N GLY A 267 19.69 -3.02 7.69
CA GLY A 267 18.84 -3.94 6.92
C GLY A 267 18.70 -5.32 7.56
N HIS A 268 18.65 -5.38 8.87
CA HIS A 268 18.35 -6.58 9.64
C HIS A 268 17.11 -6.34 10.50
N LEU A 269 16.30 -7.37 10.76
CA LEU A 269 15.19 -7.26 11.69
C LEU A 269 15.69 -6.64 13.01
N ASP A 270 15.11 -5.50 13.38
CA ASP A 270 15.50 -4.80 14.59
C ASP A 270 15.14 -5.64 15.82
N ILE A 271 16.07 -5.72 16.77
CA ILE A 271 15.94 -6.52 18.00
C ILE A 271 14.76 -6.09 18.85
N ASP A 272 14.32 -4.84 18.75
CA ASP A 272 13.20 -4.30 19.52
C ASP A 272 11.84 -4.85 19.07
N TYR A 273 11.79 -5.43 17.88
CA TYR A 273 10.57 -6.04 17.32
C TYR A 273 10.46 -7.54 17.55
N THR A 274 11.48 -8.21 18.09
CA THR A 274 11.52 -9.68 18.18
C THR A 274 12.06 -10.18 19.51
N PHE A 275 11.64 -11.40 19.91
CA PHE A 275 12.25 -12.10 21.06
C PHE A 275 13.06 -13.32 20.63
N ASP A 276 12.76 -13.93 19.48
CA ASP A 276 13.38 -15.14 18.98
C ASP A 276 14.30 -14.90 17.78
N HIS A 277 14.54 -13.63 17.47
CA HIS A 277 15.38 -13.18 16.37
C HIS A 277 14.86 -13.50 14.95
N THR A 278 13.60 -13.96 14.83
CA THR A 278 13.02 -14.47 13.59
C THR A 278 11.59 -13.98 13.36
N HIS A 279 10.76 -13.97 14.40
CA HIS A 279 9.37 -13.55 14.34
C HIS A 279 9.18 -12.23 15.08
N ILE A 280 8.35 -11.36 14.55
CA ILE A 280 7.96 -10.15 15.29
C ILE A 280 7.03 -10.50 16.45
N VAL A 281 7.07 -9.67 17.50
CA VAL A 281 6.18 -9.82 18.66
C VAL A 281 4.74 -9.59 18.24
N GLY A 282 3.81 -10.33 18.82
CA GLY A 282 2.38 -10.35 18.45
C GLY A 282 1.75 -8.98 18.28
N LYS A 283 2.08 -8.00 19.14
CA LYS A 283 1.52 -6.63 19.07
C LYS A 283 1.81 -5.90 17.76
N TYR A 284 2.82 -6.32 16.98
CA TYR A 284 3.20 -5.67 15.74
C TYR A 284 2.47 -6.21 14.50
N TYR A 285 1.85 -7.38 14.58
CA TYR A 285 1.14 -7.98 13.44
C TYR A 285 -0.03 -7.14 12.93
N LYS A 286 -0.71 -6.39 13.82
CA LYS A 286 -1.76 -5.46 13.39
C LYS A 286 -1.22 -4.33 12.48
N TYR A 287 -0.01 -3.86 12.76
CA TYR A 287 0.65 -2.83 11.94
C TYR A 287 1.20 -3.40 10.64
N TRP A 288 1.63 -4.66 10.65
CA TRP A 288 1.94 -5.36 9.41
C TRP A 288 0.71 -5.49 8.52
N ALA A 289 -0.44 -5.90 9.06
CA ALA A 289 -1.70 -5.94 8.32
C ALA A 289 -2.11 -4.56 7.78
N LEU A 290 -1.99 -3.51 8.60
CA LEU A 290 -2.23 -2.14 8.19
C LEU A 290 -1.32 -1.72 7.02
N TRP A 291 -0.03 -2.04 7.10
CA TRP A 291 0.92 -1.76 6.03
C TRP A 291 0.57 -2.51 4.73
N ILE A 292 0.22 -3.81 4.82
CA ILE A 292 -0.25 -4.58 3.65
C ILE A 292 -1.46 -3.90 3.01
N TYR A 293 -2.42 -3.45 3.81
CA TYR A 293 -3.59 -2.72 3.32
C TYR A 293 -3.18 -1.48 2.52
N LEU A 294 -2.40 -0.60 3.12
CA LEU A 294 -1.99 0.66 2.49
C LEU A 294 -1.23 0.43 1.18
N GLN A 295 -0.26 -0.48 1.17
CA GLN A 295 0.53 -0.80 -0.03
C GLN A 295 -0.32 -1.42 -1.14
N SER A 296 -1.18 -2.38 -0.81
CA SER A 296 -2.00 -3.04 -1.81
C SER A 296 -3.15 -2.17 -2.31
N ALA A 297 -3.68 -1.25 -1.50
CA ALA A 297 -4.63 -0.24 -1.93
C ALA A 297 -3.97 0.74 -2.90
N ASP A 298 -2.78 1.27 -2.57
CA ASP A 298 -2.00 2.15 -3.44
C ASP A 298 -1.67 1.48 -4.78
N GLN A 299 -1.13 0.26 -4.77
CA GLN A 299 -0.87 -0.52 -5.99
C GLN A 299 -2.15 -0.82 -6.80
N SER A 300 -3.31 -0.70 -6.17
CA SER A 300 -4.63 -0.83 -6.81
C SER A 300 -5.15 0.48 -7.37
N GLY A 301 -4.42 1.60 -7.19
CA GLY A 301 -4.82 2.94 -7.62
C GLY A 301 -5.90 3.57 -6.74
N LEU A 302 -6.09 3.07 -5.52
CA LEU A 302 -6.97 3.67 -4.54
C LEU A 302 -6.20 4.72 -3.73
N PRO A 303 -6.82 5.83 -3.36
CA PRO A 303 -6.20 6.82 -2.48
C PRO A 303 -5.95 6.19 -1.09
N VAL A 304 -4.77 6.37 -0.55
CA VAL A 304 -4.32 5.95 0.79
C VAL A 304 -3.92 7.15 1.63
#